data_23be1e7e53071ef692328ed8f2d1dec1
#
_entry.id   23be1e7e53071ef692328ed8f2d1dec1
#
_cell.length_a   1.000
_cell.length_b   1.000
_cell.length_c   1.000
_cell.angle_alpha   90.00
_cell.angle_beta   90.00
_cell.angle_gamma   90.00
#
_symmetry.space_group_name_H-M   'P 1'
#
loop_
_entity.id
_entity.type
_entity.pdbx_description
1 polymer ?
#
loop_
_entity_poly.entity_id
_entity_poly.type
_entity_poly.pdbx_seq_one_letter_code
_entity_poly.pdbx_strand_id
1 'polypeptide(L)'
;MTFRCPARALTFALPLAAALSLAACGASHDAAKPSEASEPSPVAARLAVAERATADGRTGFSGTVAAEKSTAVSSRVMAMVTAVHVDLGDTVATGQALLSIDPTAAQGQVSQAQGGLAQAEAALTLAKRNLERFEALAASNSASELELDMARMQFAQATGAVKQASGAVDSASSVARESRVVAPFAGRVAARLVEVGDLAAPGRPLVLIESSVGRRLVVAVPETVARAAALAAGLTVAVTLDARSDLGELAGRLVEVSPGPD
;
A
#
# COMPACT_ATOMS: atom_id res chain seq x y z
N MET A 1 15.50 -27.49 -6.94
CA MET A 1 15.90 -27.65 -8.36
C MET A 1 16.97 -26.62 -8.64
N THR A 2 18.21 -27.09 -8.63
CA THR A 2 19.44 -26.31 -8.79
C THR A 2 19.87 -26.37 -10.26
N PHE A 3 19.93 -25.20 -10.94
CA PHE A 3 20.56 -25.12 -12.26
C PHE A 3 21.95 -24.48 -12.12
N ARG A 4 22.96 -25.28 -12.32
CA ARG A 4 24.35 -24.87 -12.55
C ARG A 4 24.55 -24.64 -14.05
N CYS A 5 25.14 -23.53 -14.44
CA CYS A 5 25.64 -23.33 -15.79
C CYS A 5 27.18 -23.23 -15.76
N PRO A 6 27.91 -23.91 -16.64
CA PRO A 6 29.37 -24.01 -16.60
C PRO A 6 30.05 -22.88 -17.40
N ALA A 7 31.17 -22.40 -16.87
CA ALA A 7 32.12 -21.51 -17.51
C ALA A 7 32.82 -22.23 -18.69
N ARG A 8 32.92 -21.55 -19.82
CA ARG A 8 33.79 -21.93 -20.94
C ARG A 8 34.93 -20.89 -21.06
N ALA A 9 36.10 -21.36 -20.67
CA ALA A 9 37.38 -20.71 -20.98
C ALA A 9 37.70 -20.91 -22.47
N LEU A 10 38.04 -19.83 -23.15
CA LEU A 10 38.66 -19.85 -24.49
C LEU A 10 40.05 -19.27 -24.38
N THR A 11 41.05 -20.16 -24.35
CA THR A 11 42.45 -19.87 -24.56
C THR A 11 42.71 -19.70 -26.06
N PHE A 12 43.30 -18.58 -26.47
CA PHE A 12 43.88 -18.45 -27.79
C PHE A 12 45.42 -18.25 -27.69
N ALA A 13 46.10 -19.15 -28.31
CA ALA A 13 47.54 -19.25 -28.38
C ALA A 13 48.12 -18.36 -29.51
N LEU A 14 49.25 -17.81 -29.19
CA LEU A 14 50.15 -17.05 -30.07
C LEU A 14 50.84 -18.04 -31.04
N PRO A 15 51.25 -17.62 -32.29
CA PRO A 15 52.55 -17.97 -32.74
C PRO A 15 53.42 -16.77 -33.22
N LEU A 16 54.59 -16.80 -32.73
CA LEU A 16 55.80 -16.14 -33.10
C LEU A 16 56.27 -16.60 -34.49
N ALA A 17 56.55 -15.65 -35.40
CA ALA A 17 57.35 -15.92 -36.61
C ALA A 17 58.22 -14.73 -36.93
N ALA A 18 59.51 -14.96 -36.75
CA ALA A 18 60.61 -14.10 -37.16
C ALA A 18 60.89 -14.28 -38.66
N ALA A 19 61.14 -13.20 -39.37
CA ALA A 19 61.92 -13.27 -40.64
C ALA A 19 62.71 -11.99 -40.82
N LEU A 20 63.98 -12.21 -40.80
CA LEU A 20 65.10 -11.32 -41.08
C LEU A 20 65.26 -11.15 -42.61
N SER A 21 65.40 -9.94 -43.14
CA SER A 21 65.97 -9.70 -44.42
C SER A 21 66.67 -8.34 -44.46
N LEU A 22 68.03 -8.42 -44.48
CA LEU A 22 68.91 -7.34 -44.87
C LEU A 22 68.84 -7.16 -46.40
N ALA A 23 68.76 -5.92 -46.85
CA ALA A 23 69.29 -5.54 -48.12
C ALA A 23 69.77 -4.08 -48.06
N ALA A 24 71.05 -3.89 -48.21
CA ALA A 24 71.77 -2.65 -48.37
C ALA A 24 71.51 -2.11 -49.77
N CYS A 25 71.41 -0.80 -49.92
CA CYS A 25 72.17 -0.05 -50.98
C CYS A 25 71.94 1.43 -50.79
N GLY A 26 73.02 2.09 -50.76
CA GLY A 26 73.28 3.47 -50.61
C GLY A 26 72.78 4.36 -51.73
N ALA A 27 72.67 5.62 -51.38
CA ALA A 27 72.93 6.74 -52.30
C ALA A 27 72.95 8.08 -51.50
N SER A 28 74.06 8.77 -51.69
CA SER A 28 74.19 10.21 -51.72
C SER A 28 73.58 11.09 -50.61
N HIS A 29 74.55 11.57 -49.84
CA HIS A 29 74.40 12.78 -49.03
C HIS A 29 74.16 13.99 -49.96
N ASP A 30 73.00 14.56 -49.86
CA ASP A 30 72.81 15.95 -50.25
C ASP A 30 72.52 16.72 -48.95
N ALA A 31 73.49 17.60 -48.66
CA ALA A 31 73.42 18.43 -47.46
C ALA A 31 72.29 19.47 -47.61
N ALA A 32 71.17 19.15 -47.12
CA ALA A 32 70.09 20.11 -46.96
C ALA A 32 70.46 21.09 -45.82
N LYS A 33 70.64 22.33 -46.23
CA LYS A 33 70.81 23.53 -45.42
C LYS A 33 69.81 23.52 -44.24
N PRO A 34 70.22 23.89 -43.02
CA PRO A 34 69.30 24.00 -41.92
C PRO A 34 68.22 25.03 -42.27
N SER A 35 66.99 24.57 -42.39
CA SER A 35 65.84 25.46 -42.43
C SER A 35 65.76 26.16 -41.07
N GLU A 36 65.96 27.48 -41.10
CA GLU A 36 65.71 28.32 -39.95
C GLU A 36 64.31 27.97 -39.40
N ALA A 37 64.29 27.49 -38.17
CA ALA A 37 63.07 27.30 -37.46
C ALA A 37 62.32 28.64 -37.34
N SER A 38 61.28 28.78 -38.13
CA SER A 38 60.39 29.94 -38.03
C SER A 38 59.91 29.97 -36.60
N GLU A 39 60.30 30.96 -35.85
CA GLU A 39 59.74 31.22 -34.52
C GLU A 39 58.18 31.25 -34.63
N PRO A 40 57.45 30.52 -33.80
CA PRO A 40 56.00 30.56 -33.87
C PRO A 40 55.55 31.99 -33.55
N SER A 41 54.89 32.61 -34.51
CA SER A 41 54.27 33.92 -34.32
C SER A 41 53.42 33.89 -33.04
N PRO A 42 53.49 34.87 -32.17
CA PRO A 42 52.74 34.93 -30.96
C PRO A 42 51.24 34.93 -31.30
N VAL A 43 50.56 33.85 -30.95
CA VAL A 43 49.08 33.76 -31.03
C VAL A 43 48.56 34.63 -29.93
N ALA A 44 47.81 35.67 -30.24
CA ALA A 44 47.15 36.50 -29.30
C ALA A 44 45.99 35.63 -28.64
N ALA A 45 46.29 34.98 -27.53
CA ALA A 45 45.33 34.28 -26.74
C ALA A 45 44.58 35.29 -25.85
N ARG A 46 43.28 35.38 -26.03
CA ARG A 46 42.43 36.06 -25.04
C ARG A 46 42.30 35.15 -23.84
N LEU A 47 42.96 35.47 -22.76
CA LEU A 47 42.76 34.84 -21.47
C LEU A 47 41.44 35.34 -20.89
N ALA A 48 40.44 34.48 -20.81
CA ALA A 48 39.26 34.71 -20.00
C ALA A 48 39.54 34.17 -18.60
N VAL A 49 39.44 35.02 -17.61
CA VAL A 49 39.45 34.57 -16.21
C VAL A 49 38.16 33.84 -15.97
N ALA A 50 38.26 32.56 -15.66
CA ALA A 50 37.08 31.80 -15.23
C ALA A 50 36.64 32.33 -13.85
N GLU A 51 35.59 33.10 -13.82
CA GLU A 51 34.90 33.39 -12.55
C GLU A 51 34.30 32.12 -12.01
N ARG A 52 34.62 31.81 -10.77
CA ARG A 52 33.96 30.71 -10.05
C ARG A 52 32.52 31.11 -9.86
N ALA A 53 31.59 30.54 -10.64
CA ALA A 53 30.17 30.68 -10.37
C ALA A 53 29.93 30.10 -8.97
N THR A 54 29.54 30.97 -8.06
CA THR A 54 28.98 30.51 -6.79
C THR A 54 27.64 29.86 -7.13
N ALA A 55 27.65 28.54 -7.31
CA ALA A 55 26.40 27.78 -7.30
C ALA A 55 25.76 28.05 -5.95
N ASP A 56 24.47 28.40 -5.93
CA ASP A 56 23.69 28.74 -4.73
C ASP A 56 23.64 27.58 -3.72
N GLY A 57 24.42 26.54 -3.88
CA GLY A 57 24.45 25.36 -3.01
C GLY A 57 23.14 24.55 -2.98
N ARG A 58 22.18 24.95 -3.80
CA ARG A 58 20.89 24.26 -3.90
C ARG A 58 20.98 23.16 -4.95
N THR A 59 20.78 21.91 -4.50
CA THR A 59 20.65 20.78 -5.41
C THR A 59 19.18 20.44 -5.51
N GLY A 60 18.62 20.50 -6.72
CA GLY A 60 17.22 20.16 -6.99
C GLY A 60 17.07 18.68 -7.33
N PHE A 61 16.02 18.05 -6.82
CA PHE A 61 15.63 16.69 -7.18
C PHE A 61 14.16 16.70 -7.61
N SER A 62 13.86 15.95 -8.66
CA SER A 62 12.48 15.76 -9.09
C SER A 62 11.81 14.71 -8.22
N GLY A 63 10.50 14.89 -8.00
CA GLY A 63 9.69 13.94 -7.24
C GLY A 63 8.25 13.90 -7.73
N THR A 64 7.51 12.94 -7.21
CA THR A 64 6.10 12.74 -7.55
C THR A 64 5.22 13.15 -6.38
N VAL A 65 4.20 13.96 -6.66
CA VAL A 65 3.18 14.32 -5.68
C VAL A 65 2.12 13.23 -5.62
N ALA A 66 1.91 12.65 -4.46
CA ALA A 66 0.89 11.66 -4.18
C ALA A 66 -0.09 12.16 -3.11
N ALA A 67 -1.25 11.55 -3.01
CA ALA A 67 -2.14 11.77 -1.89
C ALA A 67 -1.49 11.27 -0.59
N GLU A 68 -1.76 11.94 0.52
CA GLU A 68 -1.25 11.52 1.83
C GLU A 68 -1.76 10.13 2.23
N LYS A 69 -3.05 9.87 1.93
CA LYS A 69 -3.68 8.57 2.15
C LYS A 69 -4.25 8.06 0.84
N SER A 70 -3.92 6.83 0.51
CA SER A 70 -4.49 6.08 -0.61
C SER A 70 -4.84 4.70 -0.11
N THR A 71 -6.06 4.24 -0.39
CA THR A 71 -6.54 2.93 0.06
C THR A 71 -7.32 2.24 -1.05
N ALA A 72 -6.93 1.00 -1.31
CA ALA A 72 -7.70 0.09 -2.14
C ALA A 72 -8.80 -0.56 -1.29
N VAL A 73 -10.04 -0.19 -1.54
CA VAL A 73 -11.21 -0.75 -0.85
C VAL A 73 -11.56 -2.07 -1.50
N SER A 74 -11.65 -3.12 -0.69
CA SER A 74 -12.05 -4.48 -1.11
C SER A 74 -13.27 -4.95 -0.32
N SER A 75 -13.95 -5.99 -0.80
CA SER A 75 -14.99 -6.68 -0.03
C SER A 75 -14.34 -7.60 1.01
N ARG A 76 -15.05 -7.86 2.09
CA ARG A 76 -14.71 -8.90 3.09
C ARG A 76 -15.44 -10.21 2.82
N VAL A 77 -16.51 -10.16 2.02
CA VAL A 77 -17.29 -11.32 1.65
C VAL A 77 -17.25 -11.53 0.15
N MET A 78 -17.45 -12.78 -0.28
CA MET A 78 -17.51 -13.14 -1.68
C MET A 78 -18.97 -13.10 -2.14
N ALA A 79 -19.29 -12.15 -3.03
CA ALA A 79 -20.64 -12.04 -3.61
C ALA A 79 -20.60 -11.21 -4.89
N MET A 80 -21.68 -11.28 -5.69
CA MET A 80 -21.80 -10.51 -6.93
C MET A 80 -22.11 -9.04 -6.64
N VAL A 81 -21.48 -8.13 -7.38
CA VAL A 81 -21.76 -6.70 -7.32
C VAL A 81 -23.13 -6.42 -7.98
N THR A 82 -24.06 -5.88 -7.20
CA THR A 82 -25.41 -5.55 -7.66
C THR A 82 -25.56 -4.10 -8.10
N ALA A 83 -24.80 -3.19 -7.52
CA ALA A 83 -24.81 -1.78 -7.87
C ALA A 83 -23.46 -1.13 -7.55
N VAL A 84 -23.05 -0.18 -8.39
CA VAL A 84 -21.92 0.72 -8.16
C VAL A 84 -22.48 2.14 -8.05
N HIS A 85 -22.12 2.86 -6.98
CA HIS A 85 -22.71 4.15 -6.63
C HIS A 85 -21.77 5.33 -6.89
N VAL A 86 -20.56 5.05 -7.36
CA VAL A 86 -19.51 6.06 -7.57
C VAL A 86 -18.78 5.83 -8.89
N ASP A 87 -18.36 6.92 -9.51
CA ASP A 87 -17.55 6.90 -10.72
C ASP A 87 -16.14 7.47 -10.47
N LEU A 88 -15.26 7.27 -11.47
CA LEU A 88 -13.91 7.82 -11.45
C LEU A 88 -13.95 9.36 -11.29
N GLY A 89 -13.23 9.85 -10.29
CA GLY A 89 -13.13 11.28 -10.04
C GLY A 89 -14.18 11.83 -9.05
N ASP A 90 -15.16 11.02 -8.64
CA ASP A 90 -16.17 11.45 -7.65
C ASP A 90 -15.55 11.74 -6.28
N THR A 91 -16.13 12.71 -5.59
CA THR A 91 -15.78 13.00 -4.19
C THR A 91 -16.72 12.23 -3.28
N VAL A 92 -16.14 11.51 -2.33
CA VAL A 92 -16.87 10.66 -1.37
C VAL A 92 -16.61 11.10 0.06
N ALA A 93 -17.65 11.03 0.89
CA ALA A 93 -17.55 11.24 2.33
C ALA A 93 -17.23 9.93 3.06
N THR A 94 -16.68 10.03 4.28
CA THR A 94 -16.48 8.86 5.15
C THR A 94 -17.80 8.14 5.40
N GLY A 95 -17.83 6.81 5.23
CA GLY A 95 -19.02 6.00 5.40
C GLY A 95 -20.00 6.03 4.22
N GLN A 96 -19.73 6.80 3.17
CA GLN A 96 -20.54 6.81 1.95
C GLN A 96 -20.47 5.46 1.25
N ALA A 97 -21.62 4.94 0.80
CA ALA A 97 -21.67 3.70 0.03
C ALA A 97 -20.99 3.89 -1.33
N LEU A 98 -20.06 3.00 -1.64
CA LEU A 98 -19.34 2.97 -2.92
C LEU A 98 -19.98 1.98 -3.88
N LEU A 99 -20.32 0.81 -3.36
CA LEU A 99 -20.99 -0.25 -4.11
C LEU A 99 -21.80 -1.14 -3.17
N SER A 100 -22.74 -1.86 -3.75
CA SER A 100 -23.55 -2.88 -3.09
C SER A 100 -23.25 -4.24 -3.71
N ILE A 101 -23.16 -5.27 -2.88
CA ILE A 101 -23.01 -6.65 -3.29
C ILE A 101 -24.26 -7.44 -2.87
N ASP A 102 -24.49 -8.60 -3.48
CA ASP A 102 -25.68 -9.42 -3.22
C ASP A 102 -25.77 -9.82 -1.73
N PRO A 103 -26.80 -9.37 -1.01
CA PRO A 103 -26.97 -9.64 0.40
C PRO A 103 -27.67 -10.98 0.70
N THR A 104 -28.15 -11.70 -0.32
CA THR A 104 -29.10 -12.82 -0.16
C THR A 104 -28.55 -13.91 0.76
N ALA A 105 -27.34 -14.35 0.55
CA ALA A 105 -26.73 -15.39 1.38
C ALA A 105 -26.51 -14.92 2.83
N ALA A 106 -26.03 -13.69 3.00
CA ALA A 106 -25.79 -13.12 4.34
C ALA A 106 -27.10 -12.89 5.10
N GLN A 107 -28.17 -12.43 4.42
CA GLN A 107 -29.51 -12.28 5.00
C GLN A 107 -30.09 -13.62 5.41
N GLY A 108 -29.87 -14.67 4.60
CA GLY A 108 -30.28 -16.04 4.95
C GLY A 108 -29.63 -16.51 6.26
N GLN A 109 -28.34 -16.22 6.46
CA GLN A 109 -27.64 -16.54 7.71
C GLN A 109 -28.20 -15.76 8.91
N VAL A 110 -28.53 -14.47 8.74
CA VAL A 110 -29.19 -13.67 9.79
C VAL A 110 -30.51 -14.27 10.17
N SER A 111 -31.36 -14.64 9.19
CA SER A 111 -32.67 -15.25 9.44
C SER A 111 -32.54 -16.59 10.17
N GLN A 112 -31.57 -17.41 9.80
CA GLN A 112 -31.28 -18.67 10.48
C GLN A 112 -30.83 -18.44 11.93
N ALA A 113 -29.93 -17.49 12.17
CA ALA A 113 -29.47 -17.16 13.53
C ALA A 113 -30.62 -16.61 14.40
N GLN A 114 -31.50 -15.76 13.83
CA GLN A 114 -32.70 -15.25 14.51
C GLN A 114 -33.65 -16.36 14.89
N GLY A 115 -33.86 -17.36 14.03
CA GLY A 115 -34.62 -18.54 14.34
C GLY A 115 -34.06 -19.32 15.54
N GLY A 116 -32.72 -19.48 15.58
CA GLY A 116 -32.03 -20.09 16.72
C GLY A 116 -32.18 -19.30 18.02
N LEU A 117 -32.13 -17.97 17.94
CA LEU A 117 -32.37 -17.09 19.09
C LEU A 117 -33.79 -17.23 19.61
N ALA A 118 -34.78 -17.19 18.75
CA ALA A 118 -36.20 -17.36 19.13
C ALA A 118 -36.45 -18.70 19.82
N GLN A 119 -35.82 -19.79 19.35
CA GLN A 119 -35.88 -21.09 19.99
C GLN A 119 -35.27 -21.07 21.40
N ALA A 120 -34.10 -20.45 21.57
CA ALA A 120 -33.42 -20.33 22.86
C ALA A 120 -34.23 -19.47 23.84
N GLU A 121 -34.85 -18.38 23.39
CA GLU A 121 -35.72 -17.52 24.19
C GLU A 121 -37.00 -18.26 24.66
N ALA A 122 -37.60 -19.09 23.82
CA ALA A 122 -38.73 -19.94 24.19
C ALA A 122 -38.34 -20.95 25.27
N ALA A 123 -37.14 -21.58 25.14
CA ALA A 123 -36.60 -22.50 26.15
C ALA A 123 -36.32 -21.77 27.48
N LEU A 124 -35.76 -20.57 27.44
CA LEU A 124 -35.53 -19.73 28.63
C LEU A 124 -36.86 -19.39 29.34
N THR A 125 -37.88 -19.02 28.57
CA THR A 125 -39.19 -18.70 29.09
C THR A 125 -39.79 -19.88 29.83
N LEU A 126 -39.64 -21.09 29.29
CA LEU A 126 -40.12 -22.32 29.96
C LEU A 126 -39.29 -22.60 31.22
N ALA A 127 -37.98 -22.53 31.15
CA ALA A 127 -37.08 -22.77 32.29
C ALA A 127 -37.34 -21.77 33.43
N LYS A 128 -37.58 -20.50 33.08
CA LYS A 128 -37.92 -19.43 34.04
C LYS A 128 -39.23 -19.76 34.77
N ARG A 129 -40.28 -20.13 34.04
CA ARG A 129 -41.58 -20.51 34.65
C ARG A 129 -41.45 -21.74 35.56
N ASN A 130 -40.61 -22.71 35.17
CA ASN A 130 -40.34 -23.87 35.99
C ASN A 130 -39.63 -23.49 37.28
N LEU A 131 -38.61 -22.66 37.21
CA LEU A 131 -37.87 -22.16 38.36
C LEU A 131 -38.83 -21.43 39.32
N GLU A 132 -39.60 -20.46 38.84
CA GLU A 132 -40.59 -19.72 39.63
C GLU A 132 -41.56 -20.65 40.33
N ARG A 133 -42.01 -21.73 39.67
CA ARG A 133 -42.90 -22.75 40.25
C ARG A 133 -42.19 -23.52 41.37
N PHE A 134 -40.98 -24.02 41.16
CA PHE A 134 -40.26 -24.77 42.17
C PHE A 134 -39.83 -23.91 43.37
N GLU A 135 -39.51 -22.62 43.13
CA GLU A 135 -39.28 -21.68 44.23
C GLU A 135 -40.53 -21.49 45.12
N ALA A 136 -41.72 -21.37 44.51
CA ALA A 136 -42.96 -21.27 45.26
C ALA A 136 -43.30 -22.57 46.03
N LEU A 137 -43.05 -23.75 45.43
CA LEU A 137 -43.23 -25.04 46.07
C LEU A 137 -42.25 -25.27 47.23
N ALA A 138 -41.00 -24.88 47.04
CA ALA A 138 -39.99 -24.96 48.12
C ALA A 138 -40.30 -24.04 49.29
N ALA A 139 -40.83 -22.83 49.06
CA ALA A 139 -41.29 -21.91 50.11
C ALA A 139 -42.43 -22.51 50.96
N SER A 140 -43.23 -23.41 50.39
CA SER A 140 -44.26 -24.14 51.08
C SER A 140 -43.85 -25.53 51.60
N ASN A 141 -42.54 -25.85 51.59
CA ASN A 141 -41.96 -27.16 51.91
C ASN A 141 -42.56 -28.32 51.06
N SER A 142 -42.99 -28.01 49.82
CA SER A 142 -43.68 -28.99 48.93
C SER A 142 -42.79 -29.43 47.77
N ALA A 143 -41.50 -28.97 47.70
CA ALA A 143 -40.50 -29.43 46.77
C ALA A 143 -39.21 -29.76 47.53
N SER A 144 -38.44 -30.72 47.00
CA SER A 144 -37.11 -31.04 47.51
C SER A 144 -36.08 -30.02 47.05
N GLU A 145 -34.99 -29.90 47.82
CA GLU A 145 -33.86 -29.03 47.47
C GLU A 145 -33.22 -29.44 46.13
N LEU A 146 -33.17 -30.75 45.85
CA LEU A 146 -32.67 -31.28 44.58
C LEU A 146 -33.51 -30.81 43.38
N GLU A 147 -34.84 -30.81 43.50
CA GLU A 147 -35.70 -30.33 42.41
C GLU A 147 -35.56 -28.84 42.15
N LEU A 148 -35.38 -28.04 43.22
CA LEU A 148 -35.11 -26.61 43.08
C LEU A 148 -33.76 -26.38 42.42
N ASP A 149 -32.71 -27.09 42.79
CA ASP A 149 -31.39 -26.96 42.20
C ASP A 149 -31.37 -27.40 40.72
N MET A 150 -32.12 -28.44 40.36
CA MET A 150 -32.30 -28.84 38.97
C MET A 150 -32.99 -27.73 38.14
N ALA A 151 -34.04 -27.08 38.70
CA ALA A 151 -34.72 -25.97 38.03
C ALA A 151 -33.78 -24.75 37.85
N ARG A 152 -32.97 -24.43 38.86
CA ARG A 152 -31.94 -23.38 38.79
C ARG A 152 -30.90 -23.68 37.71
N MET A 153 -30.44 -24.93 37.66
CA MET A 153 -29.47 -25.36 36.63
C MET A 153 -30.06 -25.24 35.22
N GLN A 154 -31.32 -25.68 35.01
CA GLN A 154 -32.01 -25.55 33.72
C GLN A 154 -32.17 -24.10 33.30
N PHE A 155 -32.53 -23.20 34.23
CA PHE A 155 -32.63 -21.78 33.96
C PHE A 155 -31.28 -21.17 33.58
N ALA A 156 -30.22 -21.51 34.32
CA ALA A 156 -28.86 -21.05 34.00
C ALA A 156 -28.40 -21.55 32.63
N GLN A 157 -28.67 -22.80 32.30
CA GLN A 157 -28.35 -23.40 31.00
C GLN A 157 -29.11 -22.72 29.85
N ALA A 158 -30.42 -22.47 30.00
CA ALA A 158 -31.22 -21.78 29.01
C ALA A 158 -30.76 -20.31 28.83
N THR A 159 -30.38 -19.64 29.92
CA THR A 159 -29.81 -18.30 29.88
C THR A 159 -28.50 -18.27 29.07
N GLY A 160 -27.65 -19.28 29.28
CA GLY A 160 -26.41 -19.46 28.50
C GLY A 160 -26.69 -19.67 26.99
N ALA A 161 -27.70 -20.47 26.68
CA ALA A 161 -28.13 -20.75 25.30
C ALA A 161 -28.64 -19.48 24.58
N VAL A 162 -29.40 -18.61 25.23
CA VAL A 162 -29.83 -17.32 24.68
C VAL A 162 -28.64 -16.43 24.39
N LYS A 163 -27.68 -16.33 25.32
CA LYS A 163 -26.47 -15.54 25.13
C LYS A 163 -25.64 -16.04 23.93
N GLN A 164 -25.54 -17.35 23.79
CA GLN A 164 -24.83 -17.95 22.64
C GLN A 164 -25.57 -17.66 21.32
N ALA A 165 -26.88 -17.82 21.27
CA ALA A 165 -27.69 -17.55 20.08
C ALA A 165 -27.69 -16.06 19.71
N SER A 166 -27.73 -15.15 20.68
CA SER A 166 -27.58 -13.70 20.46
C SER A 166 -26.23 -13.38 19.81
N GLY A 167 -25.14 -13.97 20.30
CA GLY A 167 -23.81 -13.81 19.68
C GLY A 167 -23.75 -14.30 18.22
N ALA A 168 -24.53 -15.36 17.91
CA ALA A 168 -24.62 -15.84 16.52
C ALA A 168 -25.36 -14.83 15.62
N VAL A 169 -26.45 -14.20 16.12
CA VAL A 169 -27.17 -13.13 15.40
C VAL A 169 -26.26 -11.93 15.16
N ASP A 170 -25.51 -11.50 16.16
CA ASP A 170 -24.57 -10.38 16.04
C ASP A 170 -23.50 -10.65 14.99
N SER A 171 -22.94 -11.86 15.00
CA SER A 171 -21.96 -12.31 14.01
C SER A 171 -22.52 -12.30 12.59
N ALA A 172 -23.68 -12.94 12.37
CA ALA A 172 -24.36 -12.98 11.08
C ALA A 172 -24.74 -11.57 10.57
N SER A 173 -25.24 -10.71 11.48
CA SER A 173 -25.58 -9.32 11.17
C SER A 173 -24.36 -8.49 10.78
N SER A 174 -23.19 -8.76 11.38
CA SER A 174 -21.95 -8.11 11.00
C SER A 174 -21.54 -8.47 9.59
N VAL A 175 -21.64 -9.76 9.21
CA VAL A 175 -21.38 -10.22 7.83
C VAL A 175 -22.38 -9.59 6.85
N ALA A 176 -23.67 -9.52 7.22
CA ALA A 176 -24.69 -8.92 6.34
C ALA A 176 -24.46 -7.41 6.09
N ARG A 177 -23.90 -6.68 7.06
CA ARG A 177 -23.53 -5.26 6.86
C ARG A 177 -22.42 -5.09 5.84
N GLU A 178 -21.55 -6.09 5.65
CA GLU A 178 -20.48 -6.07 4.65
C GLU A 178 -20.99 -6.12 3.19
N SER A 179 -22.30 -6.38 2.99
CA SER A 179 -22.93 -6.29 1.66
C SER A 179 -22.94 -4.86 1.09
N ARG A 180 -22.67 -3.87 1.92
CA ARG A 180 -22.47 -2.48 1.51
C ARG A 180 -21.02 -2.08 1.76
N VAL A 181 -20.27 -1.92 0.69
CA VAL A 181 -18.88 -1.45 0.76
C VAL A 181 -18.88 0.07 0.85
N VAL A 182 -18.24 0.61 1.88
CA VAL A 182 -18.25 2.04 2.19
C VAL A 182 -16.85 2.65 2.17
N ALA A 183 -16.78 3.97 1.98
CA ALA A 183 -15.53 4.72 2.00
C ALA A 183 -14.96 4.81 3.44
N PRO A 184 -13.70 4.42 3.67
CA PRO A 184 -13.07 4.46 4.99
C PRO A 184 -12.73 5.89 5.45
N PHE A 185 -12.56 6.82 4.52
CA PHE A 185 -12.31 8.24 4.78
C PHE A 185 -12.85 9.10 3.62
N ALA A 186 -12.97 10.39 3.86
CA ALA A 186 -13.38 11.35 2.84
C ALA A 186 -12.25 11.56 1.82
N GLY A 187 -12.57 11.46 0.53
CA GLY A 187 -11.57 11.53 -0.53
C GLY A 187 -12.17 11.58 -1.91
N ARG A 188 -11.34 11.26 -2.89
CA ARG A 188 -11.73 11.17 -4.29
C ARG A 188 -11.49 9.74 -4.82
N VAL A 189 -12.37 9.26 -5.67
CA VAL A 189 -12.21 7.99 -6.37
C VAL A 189 -11.10 8.14 -7.42
N ALA A 190 -9.98 7.48 -7.19
CA ALA A 190 -8.81 7.49 -8.09
C ALA A 190 -8.91 6.41 -9.17
N ALA A 191 -9.56 5.27 -8.86
CA ALA A 191 -9.83 4.21 -9.83
C ALA A 191 -11.05 3.39 -9.42
N ARG A 192 -11.84 2.97 -10.40
CA ARG A 192 -12.91 1.99 -10.28
C ARG A 192 -12.47 0.74 -11.04
N LEU A 193 -12.32 -0.37 -10.31
CA LEU A 193 -11.75 -1.62 -10.81
C LEU A 193 -12.81 -2.74 -10.91
N VAL A 194 -14.09 -2.38 -10.77
CA VAL A 194 -15.21 -3.31 -10.71
C VAL A 194 -16.43 -2.74 -11.42
N GLU A 195 -17.23 -3.62 -12.00
CA GLU A 195 -18.50 -3.29 -12.65
C GLU A 195 -19.66 -4.09 -12.03
N VAL A 196 -20.89 -3.67 -12.35
CA VAL A 196 -22.10 -4.42 -11.96
C VAL A 196 -22.06 -5.79 -12.63
N GLY A 197 -22.26 -6.85 -11.85
CA GLY A 197 -22.16 -8.23 -12.30
C GLY A 197 -20.82 -8.90 -12.02
N ASP A 198 -19.80 -8.14 -11.64
CA ASP A 198 -18.51 -8.71 -11.24
C ASP A 198 -18.59 -9.41 -9.88
N LEU A 199 -17.66 -10.35 -9.66
CA LEU A 199 -17.50 -11.01 -8.38
C LEU A 199 -16.57 -10.20 -7.47
N ALA A 200 -17.12 -9.67 -6.38
CA ALA A 200 -16.34 -9.13 -5.28
C ALA A 200 -15.77 -10.27 -4.42
N ALA A 201 -14.50 -10.17 -4.04
CA ALA A 201 -13.84 -11.17 -3.20
C ALA A 201 -12.86 -10.50 -2.23
N PRO A 202 -12.57 -11.13 -1.08
CA PRO A 202 -11.56 -10.64 -0.15
C PRO A 202 -10.19 -10.51 -0.81
N GLY A 203 -9.51 -9.38 -0.56
CA GLY A 203 -8.19 -9.09 -1.12
C GLY A 203 -8.18 -8.57 -2.56
N ARG A 204 -9.29 -8.63 -3.29
CA ARG A 204 -9.40 -8.02 -4.62
C ARG A 204 -9.82 -6.54 -4.48
N PRO A 205 -9.02 -5.59 -4.98
CA PRO A 205 -9.38 -4.18 -4.94
C PRO A 205 -10.57 -3.91 -5.85
N LEU A 206 -11.57 -3.18 -5.36
CA LEU A 206 -12.77 -2.81 -6.08
C LEU A 206 -12.75 -1.33 -6.47
N VAL A 207 -12.36 -0.47 -5.53
CA VAL A 207 -12.27 0.98 -5.71
C VAL A 207 -11.02 1.49 -5.01
N LEU A 208 -10.27 2.36 -5.68
CA LEU A 208 -9.14 3.07 -5.10
C LEU A 208 -9.61 4.46 -4.68
N ILE A 209 -9.40 4.83 -3.41
CA ILE A 209 -9.76 6.14 -2.88
C ILE A 209 -8.49 6.83 -2.41
N GLU A 210 -8.36 8.10 -2.78
CA GLU A 210 -7.29 8.99 -2.34
C GLU A 210 -7.84 10.14 -1.51
N SER A 211 -7.12 10.50 -0.45
CA SER A 211 -7.50 11.64 0.38
C SER A 211 -7.49 12.94 -0.42
N SER A 212 -8.53 13.75 -0.25
CA SER A 212 -8.59 15.10 -0.81
C SER A 212 -7.71 16.08 -0.03
N VAL A 213 -7.35 15.75 1.22
CA VAL A 213 -6.57 16.58 2.13
C VAL A 213 -5.19 15.94 2.33
N GLY A 214 -4.18 16.81 2.33
CA GLY A 214 -2.78 16.37 2.46
C GLY A 214 -2.21 15.86 1.14
N ARG A 215 -0.99 16.29 0.87
CA ARG A 215 -0.19 15.80 -0.26
C ARG A 215 1.18 15.41 0.27
N ARG A 216 1.70 14.33 -0.25
CA ARG A 216 3.04 13.83 0.04
C ARG A 216 3.86 13.90 -1.24
N LEU A 217 5.03 14.49 -1.15
CA LEU A 217 6.01 14.47 -2.22
C LEU A 217 6.99 13.32 -1.93
N VAL A 218 7.13 12.42 -2.89
CA VAL A 218 8.13 11.34 -2.84
C VAL A 218 9.25 11.71 -3.80
N VAL A 219 10.46 11.80 -3.27
CA VAL A 219 11.66 12.21 -4.00
C VAL A 219 12.73 11.14 -3.83
N ALA A 220 13.32 10.68 -4.93
CA ALA A 220 14.49 9.82 -4.90
C ALA A 220 15.74 10.69 -4.81
N VAL A 221 16.47 10.60 -3.70
CA VAL A 221 17.72 11.33 -3.48
C VAL A 221 18.87 10.32 -3.41
N PRO A 222 19.97 10.52 -4.16
CA PRO A 222 21.15 9.67 -4.06
C PRO A 222 21.69 9.64 -2.62
N GLU A 223 22.08 8.48 -2.14
CA GLU A 223 22.54 8.29 -0.75
C GLU A 223 23.73 9.22 -0.41
N THR A 224 24.62 9.44 -1.35
CA THR A 224 25.76 10.34 -1.18
C THR A 224 25.34 11.76 -0.83
N VAL A 225 24.28 12.26 -1.47
CA VAL A 225 23.72 13.60 -1.22
C VAL A 225 22.92 13.60 0.08
N ALA A 226 22.10 12.59 0.31
CA ALA A 226 21.30 12.45 1.53
C ALA A 226 22.20 12.45 2.79
N ARG A 227 23.34 11.74 2.71
CA ARG A 227 24.34 11.69 3.76
C ARG A 227 25.11 13.01 3.91
N ALA A 228 25.55 13.62 2.79
CA ALA A 228 26.27 14.91 2.83
C ALA A 228 25.39 16.05 3.35
N ALA A 229 24.11 16.07 3.02
CA ALA A 229 23.13 17.05 3.49
C ALA A 229 22.55 16.73 4.87
N ALA A 230 22.93 15.60 5.49
CA ALA A 230 22.41 15.12 6.77
C ALA A 230 20.87 15.16 6.84
N LEU A 231 20.22 14.63 5.78
CA LEU A 231 18.76 14.64 5.69
C LEU A 231 18.14 13.88 6.87
N ALA A 232 17.31 14.57 7.61
CA ALA A 232 16.60 14.03 8.77
C ALA A 232 15.14 14.46 8.78
N ALA A 233 14.29 13.66 9.39
CA ALA A 233 12.89 14.02 9.59
C ALA A 233 12.78 15.36 10.33
N GLY A 234 11.85 16.21 9.89
CA GLY A 234 11.63 17.55 10.45
C GLY A 234 12.30 18.68 9.67
N LEU A 235 13.21 18.39 8.74
CA LEU A 235 13.87 19.41 7.90
C LEU A 235 12.85 20.08 6.99
N THR A 236 12.95 21.40 6.84
CA THR A 236 12.16 22.16 5.88
C THR A 236 12.88 22.20 4.54
N VAL A 237 12.17 21.87 3.48
CA VAL A 237 12.68 21.87 2.10
C VAL A 237 11.81 22.77 1.23
N ALA A 238 12.42 23.42 0.27
CA ALA A 238 11.72 24.19 -0.72
C ALA A 238 11.22 23.28 -1.84
N VAL A 239 9.97 23.45 -2.24
CA VAL A 239 9.31 22.65 -3.29
C VAL A 239 8.70 23.58 -4.32
N THR A 240 9.03 23.38 -5.59
CA THR A 240 8.38 24.03 -6.72
C THR A 240 7.55 23.02 -7.50
N LEU A 241 6.36 23.43 -7.94
CA LEU A 241 5.47 22.56 -8.73
C LEU A 241 5.53 22.96 -10.20
N ASP A 242 6.05 22.07 -11.06
CA ASP A 242 6.17 22.36 -12.50
C ASP A 242 4.81 22.64 -13.15
N ALA A 243 3.76 21.93 -12.72
CA ALA A 243 2.39 22.13 -13.22
C ALA A 243 1.71 23.42 -12.71
N ARG A 244 2.24 24.05 -11.67
CA ARG A 244 1.69 25.22 -10.99
C ARG A 244 2.79 26.18 -10.58
N SER A 245 3.55 26.66 -11.58
CA SER A 245 4.62 27.63 -11.37
C SER A 245 4.14 28.97 -10.78
N ASP A 246 2.84 29.25 -10.91
CA ASP A 246 2.16 30.41 -10.32
C ASP A 246 2.18 30.42 -8.79
N LEU A 247 2.33 29.27 -8.14
CA LEU A 247 2.38 29.16 -6.67
C LEU A 247 3.76 29.47 -6.09
N GLY A 248 4.78 29.62 -6.93
CA GLY A 248 6.16 29.89 -6.48
C GLY A 248 6.75 28.75 -5.66
N GLU A 249 7.61 29.11 -4.72
CA GLU A 249 8.31 28.16 -3.84
C GLU A 249 7.47 27.87 -2.61
N LEU A 250 7.10 26.60 -2.41
CA LEU A 250 6.33 26.12 -1.27
C LEU A 250 7.26 25.51 -0.22
N ALA A 251 6.95 25.70 1.06
CA ALA A 251 7.67 25.04 2.14
C ALA A 251 7.13 23.61 2.34
N GLY A 252 7.98 22.63 2.12
CA GLY A 252 7.72 21.24 2.45
C GLY A 252 8.43 20.85 3.75
N ARG A 253 7.85 19.89 4.49
CA ARG A 253 8.50 19.31 5.67
C ARG A 253 8.89 17.86 5.36
N LEU A 254 10.14 17.51 5.59
CA LEU A 254 10.62 16.14 5.47
C LEU A 254 10.04 15.30 6.60
N VAL A 255 9.19 14.33 6.27
CA VAL A 255 8.52 13.48 7.27
C VAL A 255 9.35 12.23 7.54
N GLU A 256 9.88 11.62 6.49
CA GLU A 256 10.56 10.34 6.57
C GLU A 256 11.71 10.29 5.57
N VAL A 257 12.80 9.67 5.97
CA VAL A 257 13.92 9.29 5.08
C VAL A 257 14.03 7.77 5.14
N SER A 258 13.67 7.11 4.06
CA SER A 258 13.79 5.66 3.93
C SER A 258 15.02 5.33 3.08
N PRO A 259 15.90 4.41 3.50
CA PRO A 259 16.91 3.87 2.59
C PRO A 259 16.19 3.24 1.40
N GLY A 260 16.71 3.49 0.20
CA GLY A 260 16.18 2.86 -1.02
C GLY A 260 16.27 1.33 -0.93
N PRO A 261 15.48 0.60 -1.71
CA PRO A 261 15.72 -0.82 -1.88
C PRO A 261 17.11 -1.02 -2.48
N ASP A 262 17.90 -1.88 -1.87
CA ASP A 262 19.20 -2.35 -2.36
C ASP A 262 19.05 -3.13 -3.69
#